data_b63888ab996cccb8e8a16bb9b0f15cf9
#
_entry.id   b63888ab996cccb8e8a16bb9b0f15cf9
#
_cell.length_a   1.000
_cell.length_b   1.000
_cell.length_c   1.000
_cell.angle_alpha   90.00
_cell.angle_beta   90.00
_cell.angle_gamma   90.00
#
_symmetry.space_group_name_H-M   'P 1'
#
loop_
_entity.id
_entity.type
_entity.pdbx_description
1 polymer ?
#
loop_
_entity_poly.entity_id
_entity_poly.type
_entity_poly.pdbx_seq_one_letter_code
_entity_poly.pdbx_strand_id
1 'polypeptide(L)'
;MTGTKILIGQIAVVFALIIGAVWLATQMTAEALGYQVALGAPWFFVGDAPVYKPWRLFQWWYAYEAYAPEVFARGGLIAVSGSALGFLAAIVGSVLRSRHERNVTTYGSARWAKGADLKRAGLLGEDGVFLGRWRGRYLRHDGPEHVM
;
A
#
# COMPACT_ATOMS: atom_id res chain seq x y z
N MET A 1 -7.07 7.27 -13.62
CA MET A 1 -7.69 6.12 -12.87
C MET A 1 -8.33 6.69 -11.63
N THR A 2 -9.56 6.35 -11.30
CA THR A 2 -10.25 6.85 -10.10
C THR A 2 -9.58 6.30 -8.84
N GLY A 3 -9.45 7.12 -7.77
CA GLY A 3 -8.79 6.73 -6.51
C GLY A 3 -9.32 5.41 -5.92
N THR A 4 -10.61 5.14 -6.11
CA THR A 4 -11.25 3.88 -5.69
C THR A 4 -10.67 2.64 -6.37
N LYS A 5 -10.36 2.70 -7.68
CA LYS A 5 -9.76 1.55 -8.41
C LYS A 5 -8.36 1.23 -7.91
N ILE A 6 -7.58 2.26 -7.56
CA ILE A 6 -6.24 2.09 -6.99
C ILE A 6 -6.33 1.47 -5.59
N LEU A 7 -7.29 1.89 -4.78
CA LEU A 7 -7.52 1.32 -3.46
C LEU A 7 -7.90 -0.16 -3.52
N ILE A 8 -8.85 -0.52 -4.38
CA ILE A 8 -9.27 -1.93 -4.57
C ILE A 8 -8.08 -2.78 -5.04
N GLY A 9 -7.30 -2.29 -6.01
CA GLY A 9 -6.10 -2.98 -6.48
C GLY A 9 -5.07 -3.20 -5.37
N GLN A 10 -4.83 -2.20 -4.53
CA GLN A 10 -3.92 -2.32 -3.38
C GLN A 10 -4.42 -3.37 -2.38
N ILE A 11 -5.71 -3.37 -2.03
CA ILE A 11 -6.30 -4.36 -1.13
C ILE A 11 -6.13 -5.77 -1.71
N ALA A 12 -6.43 -5.96 -2.99
CA ALA A 12 -6.29 -7.25 -3.66
C ALA A 12 -4.84 -7.77 -3.61
N VAL A 13 -3.85 -6.91 -3.87
CA VAL A 13 -2.42 -7.28 -3.79
C VAL A 13 -2.02 -7.69 -2.38
N VAL A 14 -2.44 -6.94 -1.36
CA VAL A 14 -2.15 -7.27 0.05
C VAL A 14 -2.73 -8.63 0.43
N PHE A 15 -3.99 -8.88 0.10
CA PHE A 15 -4.62 -10.18 0.36
C PHE A 15 -3.94 -11.32 -0.40
N ALA A 16 -3.58 -11.11 -1.67
CA ALA A 16 -2.88 -12.11 -2.46
C ALA A 16 -1.52 -12.47 -1.85
N LEU A 17 -0.77 -11.50 -1.34
CA LEU A 17 0.51 -11.74 -0.66
C LEU A 17 0.33 -12.54 0.63
N ILE A 18 -0.65 -12.18 1.47
CA ILE A 18 -0.90 -12.87 2.74
C ILE A 18 -1.37 -14.30 2.49
N ILE A 19 -2.37 -14.49 1.62
CA ILE A 19 -2.91 -15.82 1.30
C ILE A 19 -1.85 -16.67 0.62
N GLY A 20 -1.08 -16.11 -0.31
CA GLY A 20 0.01 -16.78 -0.99
C GLY A 20 1.10 -17.26 -0.02
N ALA A 21 1.47 -16.43 0.95
CA ALA A 21 2.46 -16.79 1.97
C ALA A 21 1.97 -17.92 2.89
N VAL A 22 0.72 -17.84 3.34
CA VAL A 22 0.12 -18.92 4.15
C VAL A 22 0.01 -20.21 3.32
N TRP A 23 -0.33 -20.11 2.04
CA TRP A 23 -0.38 -21.27 1.16
C TRP A 23 0.99 -21.89 0.93
N LEU A 24 2.02 -21.06 0.67
CA LEU A 24 3.40 -21.52 0.57
C LEU A 24 3.84 -22.23 1.86
N ALA A 25 3.58 -21.65 3.02
CA ALA A 25 3.87 -22.23 4.32
C ALA A 25 3.17 -23.59 4.50
N THR A 26 1.89 -23.70 4.05
CA THR A 26 1.14 -24.95 4.09
C THR A 26 1.80 -26.03 3.23
N GLN A 27 2.20 -25.69 2.00
CA GLN A 27 2.83 -26.64 1.09
C GLN A 27 4.22 -27.09 1.60
N MET A 28 5.05 -26.16 2.06
CA MET A 28 6.37 -26.49 2.62
C MET A 28 6.27 -27.34 3.90
N THR A 29 5.25 -27.10 4.73
CA THR A 29 4.98 -27.92 5.90
C THR A 29 4.54 -29.33 5.49
N ALA A 30 3.65 -29.46 4.49
CA ALA A 30 3.21 -30.76 3.97
C ALA A 30 4.37 -31.56 3.38
N GLU A 31 5.25 -30.90 2.63
CA GLU A 31 6.47 -31.50 2.06
C GLU A 31 7.43 -31.97 3.17
N ALA A 32 7.71 -31.13 4.16
CA ALA A 32 8.56 -31.46 5.28
C ALA A 32 8.02 -32.64 6.13
N LEU A 33 6.69 -32.82 6.16
CA LEU A 33 6.04 -33.96 6.80
C LEU A 33 5.89 -35.17 5.86
N GLY A 34 6.46 -35.13 4.65
CA GLY A 34 6.46 -36.23 3.68
C GLY A 34 5.07 -36.59 3.16
N TYR A 35 4.16 -35.63 3.07
CA TYR A 35 2.79 -35.82 2.55
C TYR A 35 2.03 -37.00 3.20
N GLN A 36 2.22 -37.18 4.50
CA GLN A 36 1.62 -38.28 5.26
C GLN A 36 0.10 -38.32 5.15
N VAL A 37 -0.46 -39.53 5.19
CA VAL A 37 -1.91 -39.73 5.15
C VAL A 37 -2.65 -38.98 6.28
N ALA A 38 -2.00 -38.77 7.42
CA ALA A 38 -2.52 -38.02 8.55
C ALA A 38 -2.85 -36.54 8.19
N LEU A 39 -2.24 -35.97 7.16
CA LEU A 39 -2.54 -34.61 6.69
C LEU A 39 -3.91 -34.51 5.99
N GLY A 40 -4.53 -35.66 5.69
CA GLY A 40 -5.82 -35.76 5.04
C GLY A 40 -5.72 -35.62 3.52
N ALA A 41 -6.87 -35.62 2.86
CA ALA A 41 -6.93 -35.55 1.40
C ALA A 41 -6.47 -34.19 0.88
N PRO A 42 -5.63 -34.17 -0.16
CA PRO A 42 -5.25 -32.95 -0.85
C PRO A 42 -6.46 -32.31 -1.56
N TRP A 43 -6.34 -31.02 -1.87
CA TRP A 43 -7.37 -30.29 -2.62
C TRP A 43 -7.36 -30.71 -4.10
N PHE A 44 -6.19 -30.75 -4.68
CA PHE A 44 -5.94 -31.24 -6.04
C PHE A 44 -4.46 -31.68 -6.17
N PHE A 45 -4.09 -32.19 -7.35
CA PHE A 45 -2.71 -32.57 -7.66
C PHE A 45 -2.18 -31.70 -8.80
N VAL A 46 -0.90 -31.36 -8.72
CA VAL A 46 -0.16 -30.73 -9.82
C VAL A 46 0.94 -31.73 -10.22
N GLY A 47 0.72 -32.47 -11.28
CA GLY A 47 1.49 -33.69 -11.56
C GLY A 47 1.29 -34.69 -10.42
N ASP A 48 2.38 -35.15 -9.81
CA ASP A 48 2.34 -36.07 -8.67
C ASP A 48 2.35 -35.36 -7.31
N ALA A 49 2.49 -34.02 -7.29
CA ALA A 49 2.56 -33.25 -6.06
C ALA A 49 1.16 -32.92 -5.51
N PRO A 50 0.83 -33.34 -4.30
CA PRO A 50 -0.44 -33.01 -3.69
C PRO A 50 -0.47 -31.56 -3.21
N VAL A 51 -1.54 -30.83 -3.53
CA VAL A 51 -1.73 -29.45 -3.15
C VAL A 51 -2.82 -29.35 -2.12
N TYR A 52 -2.51 -28.67 -1.00
CA TYR A 52 -3.42 -28.50 0.13
C TYR A 52 -3.99 -27.07 0.17
N LYS A 53 -5.14 -26.93 0.85
CA LYS A 53 -5.79 -25.61 1.04
C LYS A 53 -4.97 -24.76 2.01
N PRO A 54 -4.88 -23.43 1.81
CA PRO A 54 -4.03 -22.55 2.64
C PRO A 54 -4.24 -22.65 4.15
N TRP A 55 -5.47 -22.86 4.59
CA TRP A 55 -5.80 -22.92 6.03
C TRP A 55 -5.47 -24.25 6.71
N ARG A 56 -5.03 -25.27 5.96
CA ARG A 56 -4.67 -26.57 6.52
C ARG A 56 -3.50 -26.49 7.50
N LEU A 57 -2.58 -25.56 7.30
CA LEU A 57 -1.46 -25.31 8.20
C LEU A 57 -1.93 -25.12 9.65
N PHE A 58 -2.97 -24.32 9.88
CA PHE A 58 -3.49 -24.05 11.24
C PHE A 58 -4.13 -25.28 11.88
N GLN A 59 -4.84 -26.09 11.06
CA GLN A 59 -5.44 -27.34 11.55
C GLN A 59 -4.37 -28.35 11.94
N TRP A 60 -3.33 -28.49 11.10
CA TRP A 60 -2.22 -29.39 11.38
C TRP A 60 -1.37 -28.91 12.55
N TRP A 61 -1.14 -27.61 12.66
CA TRP A 61 -0.42 -27.04 13.78
C TRP A 61 -1.10 -27.39 15.10
N TYR A 62 -2.39 -27.13 15.21
CA TYR A 62 -3.16 -27.48 16.41
C TYR A 62 -3.16 -28.97 16.73
N ALA A 63 -3.21 -29.83 15.71
CA ALA A 63 -3.30 -31.27 15.89
C ALA A 63 -1.94 -31.96 16.11
N TYR A 64 -0.86 -31.45 15.51
CA TYR A 64 0.40 -32.18 15.35
C TYR A 64 1.63 -31.41 15.81
N GLU A 65 1.53 -30.23 16.39
CA GLU A 65 2.66 -29.45 16.88
C GLU A 65 3.59 -30.24 17.80
N ALA A 66 3.02 -31.02 18.71
CA ALA A 66 3.77 -31.83 19.66
C ALA A 66 4.67 -32.90 19.02
N TYR A 67 4.36 -33.31 17.78
CA TYR A 67 5.11 -34.37 17.06
C TYR A 67 6.23 -33.79 16.17
N ALA A 68 6.09 -32.56 15.69
CA ALA A 68 7.05 -31.94 14.77
C ALA A 68 7.14 -30.42 15.00
N PRO A 69 7.51 -29.96 16.20
CA PRO A 69 7.47 -28.54 16.55
C PRO A 69 8.34 -27.67 15.64
N GLU A 70 9.50 -28.16 15.22
CA GLU A 70 10.40 -27.40 14.32
C GLU A 70 9.80 -27.19 12.92
N VAL A 71 9.06 -28.16 12.39
CA VAL A 71 8.42 -28.06 11.08
C VAL A 71 7.34 -26.98 11.11
N PHE A 72 6.50 -27.00 12.16
CA PHE A 72 5.46 -26.00 12.33
C PHE A 72 6.02 -24.61 12.65
N ALA A 73 7.09 -24.51 13.42
CA ALA A 73 7.79 -23.25 13.67
C ALA A 73 8.33 -22.63 12.37
N ARG A 74 8.93 -23.43 11.49
CA ARG A 74 9.39 -22.97 10.16
C ARG A 74 8.22 -22.53 9.26
N GLY A 75 7.15 -23.33 9.21
CA GLY A 75 5.93 -22.98 8.48
C GLY A 75 5.33 -21.67 8.98
N GLY A 76 5.23 -21.50 10.30
CA GLY A 76 4.78 -20.28 10.95
C GLY A 76 5.66 -19.06 10.61
N LEU A 77 6.97 -19.23 10.61
CA LEU A 77 7.91 -18.15 10.24
C LEU A 77 7.69 -17.69 8.80
N ILE A 78 7.47 -18.62 7.87
CA ILE A 78 7.18 -18.30 6.46
C ILE A 78 5.85 -17.54 6.35
N ALA A 79 4.80 -18.02 7.02
CA ALA A 79 3.48 -17.37 7.02
C ALA A 79 3.53 -15.96 7.60
N VAL A 80 4.24 -15.77 8.73
CA VAL A 80 4.40 -14.47 9.39
C VAL A 80 5.24 -13.53 8.54
N SER A 81 6.35 -13.99 7.98
CA SER A 81 7.22 -13.16 7.11
C SER A 81 6.47 -12.65 5.88
N GLY A 82 5.71 -13.52 5.24
CA GLY A 82 4.90 -13.12 4.07
C GLY A 82 3.75 -12.18 4.45
N SER A 83 3.13 -12.39 5.61
CA SER A 83 2.11 -11.47 6.14
C SER A 83 2.70 -10.10 6.47
N ALA A 84 3.90 -10.05 7.02
CA ALA A 84 4.63 -8.80 7.29
C ALA A 84 4.95 -8.06 5.99
N LEU A 85 5.36 -8.77 4.92
CA LEU A 85 5.55 -8.17 3.58
C LEU A 85 4.24 -7.61 3.02
N GLY A 86 3.13 -8.31 3.17
CA GLY A 86 1.80 -7.81 2.80
C GLY A 86 1.44 -6.53 3.55
N PHE A 87 1.70 -6.48 4.84
CA PHE A 87 1.47 -5.29 5.67
C PHE A 87 2.36 -4.11 5.26
N LEU A 88 3.65 -4.35 4.99
CA LEU A 88 4.56 -3.34 4.46
C LEU A 88 4.07 -2.80 3.10
N ALA A 89 3.61 -3.68 2.21
CA ALA A 89 3.04 -3.27 0.93
C ALA A 89 1.79 -2.38 1.13
N ALA A 90 0.96 -2.66 2.13
CA ALA A 90 -0.19 -1.82 2.48
C ALA A 90 0.23 -0.42 2.94
N ILE A 91 1.25 -0.33 3.81
CA ILE A 91 1.79 0.96 4.28
C ILE A 91 2.37 1.75 3.11
N VAL A 92 3.26 1.14 2.32
CA VAL A 92 3.89 1.80 1.16
C VAL A 92 2.84 2.29 0.17
N GLY A 93 1.87 1.44 -0.19
CA GLY A 93 0.78 1.81 -1.08
C GLY A 93 -0.07 2.96 -0.52
N SER A 94 -0.32 3.00 0.78
CA SER A 94 -1.04 4.09 1.45
C SER A 94 -0.25 5.41 1.39
N VAL A 95 1.05 5.37 1.67
CA VAL A 95 1.92 6.55 1.59
C VAL A 95 2.02 7.09 0.15
N LEU A 96 2.19 6.21 -0.84
CA LEU A 96 2.26 6.61 -2.25
C LEU A 96 0.94 7.25 -2.70
N ARG A 97 -0.21 6.69 -2.32
CA ARG A 97 -1.53 7.25 -2.61
C ARG A 97 -1.71 8.63 -1.96
N SER A 98 -1.38 8.77 -0.67
CA SER A 98 -1.44 10.04 0.04
C SER A 98 -0.59 11.12 -0.62
N ARG A 99 0.61 10.78 -1.11
CA ARG A 99 1.47 11.72 -1.85
C ARG A 99 0.84 12.13 -3.19
N HIS A 100 0.20 11.21 -3.87
CA HIS A 100 -0.47 11.49 -5.15
C HIS A 100 -1.70 12.38 -4.97
N GLU A 101 -2.52 12.11 -3.95
CA GLU A 101 -3.73 12.90 -3.63
C GLU A 101 -3.40 14.33 -3.18
N ARG A 102 -2.25 14.56 -2.55
CA ARG A 102 -1.80 15.91 -2.16
C ARG A 102 -1.59 16.86 -3.35
N ASN A 103 -1.46 16.32 -4.55
CA ASN A 103 -1.29 17.10 -5.78
C ASN A 103 -2.60 17.30 -6.54
N VAL A 104 -3.69 16.70 -6.10
CA VAL A 104 -5.01 16.86 -6.71
C VAL A 104 -5.72 18.03 -6.02
N THR A 105 -5.87 19.15 -6.72
CA THR A 105 -6.62 20.31 -6.26
C THR A 105 -8.12 20.02 -6.44
N THR A 106 -8.75 19.46 -5.40
CA THR A 106 -10.17 19.06 -5.44
C THR A 106 -11.13 20.27 -5.54
N TYR A 107 -10.66 21.45 -5.14
CA TYR A 107 -11.44 22.70 -5.11
C TYR A 107 -10.83 23.80 -5.99
N GLY A 108 -10.37 23.45 -7.18
CA GLY A 108 -9.73 24.36 -8.11
C GLY A 108 -8.22 24.50 -7.90
N SER A 109 -7.60 25.42 -8.67
CA SER A 109 -6.15 25.67 -8.62
C SER A 109 -5.74 26.61 -7.48
N ALA A 110 -6.67 26.96 -6.57
CA ALA A 110 -6.37 27.86 -5.45
C ALA A 110 -5.32 27.23 -4.50
N ARG A 111 -4.18 27.86 -4.40
CA ARG A 111 -3.09 27.53 -3.50
C ARG A 111 -2.42 28.79 -3.01
N TRP A 112 -1.71 28.71 -1.90
CA TRP A 112 -0.90 29.82 -1.45
C TRP A 112 0.18 30.15 -2.52
N ALA A 113 0.22 31.41 -2.94
CA ALA A 113 1.15 31.88 -3.94
C ALA A 113 2.60 31.75 -3.44
N LYS A 114 3.46 31.26 -4.33
CA LYS A 114 4.92 31.26 -4.14
C LYS A 114 5.52 32.50 -4.79
N GLY A 115 6.75 32.88 -4.43
CA GLY A 115 7.42 34.05 -5.01
C GLY A 115 7.48 34.05 -6.53
N ALA A 116 7.62 32.87 -7.14
CA ALA A 116 7.60 32.75 -8.60
C ALA A 116 6.23 33.08 -9.23
N ASP A 117 5.15 32.79 -8.52
CA ASP A 117 3.80 33.10 -8.99
C ASP A 117 3.53 34.62 -8.92
N LEU A 118 3.98 35.27 -7.83
CA LEU A 118 3.88 36.72 -7.66
C LEU A 118 4.69 37.46 -8.73
N LYS A 119 5.89 36.98 -9.06
CA LYS A 119 6.72 37.53 -10.13
C LYS A 119 6.06 37.33 -11.50
N ARG A 120 5.49 36.16 -11.77
CA ARG A 120 4.80 35.88 -13.04
C ARG A 120 3.53 36.73 -13.20
N ALA A 121 2.84 36.99 -12.09
CA ALA A 121 1.66 37.85 -12.06
C ALA A 121 1.99 39.36 -12.07
N GLY A 122 3.28 39.75 -12.13
CA GLY A 122 3.68 41.14 -12.15
C GLY A 122 3.46 41.91 -10.82
N LEU A 123 3.13 41.22 -9.73
CA LEU A 123 2.75 41.86 -8.45
C LEU A 123 3.93 42.38 -7.64
N LEU A 124 5.15 42.29 -8.12
CA LEU A 124 6.36 42.76 -7.44
C LEU A 124 6.92 44.07 -8.10
N GLY A 125 6.10 44.72 -8.90
CA GLY A 125 6.44 46.04 -9.51
C GLY A 125 6.43 47.17 -8.48
N GLU A 126 6.92 48.35 -8.91
CA GLU A 126 6.94 49.54 -8.06
C GLU A 126 5.72 50.43 -8.27
N ASP A 127 5.00 50.24 -9.38
CA ASP A 127 3.80 51.01 -9.74
C ASP A 127 2.51 50.23 -9.49
N GLY A 128 1.39 50.93 -9.50
CA GLY A 128 0.05 50.34 -9.36
C GLY A 128 -0.54 50.35 -7.97
N VAL A 129 -1.73 49.74 -7.83
CA VAL A 129 -2.53 49.70 -6.61
C VAL A 129 -1.89 48.75 -5.60
N PHE A 130 -1.80 49.22 -4.35
CA PHE A 130 -1.28 48.43 -3.22
C PHE A 130 -2.27 47.34 -2.81
N LEU A 131 -1.83 46.07 -2.92
CA LEU A 131 -2.63 44.89 -2.54
C LEU A 131 -2.27 44.33 -1.18
N GLY A 132 -1.04 44.52 -0.71
CA GLY A 132 -0.60 43.96 0.56
C GLY A 132 0.92 43.79 0.65
N ARG A 133 1.36 42.95 1.57
CA ARG A 133 2.79 42.69 1.84
C ARG A 133 3.12 41.21 1.89
N TRP A 134 4.18 40.81 1.19
CA TRP A 134 4.68 39.47 1.19
C TRP A 134 6.17 39.44 1.50
N ARG A 135 6.57 38.78 2.58
CA ARG A 135 7.97 38.69 3.05
C ARG A 135 8.69 40.04 3.10
N GLY A 136 8.01 41.10 3.54
CA GLY A 136 8.58 42.42 3.64
C GLY A 136 8.51 43.27 2.36
N ARG A 137 8.13 42.72 1.20
CA ARG A 137 7.96 43.42 -0.08
C ARG A 137 6.50 43.78 -0.29
N TYR A 138 6.24 44.97 -0.83
CA TYR A 138 4.90 45.37 -1.22
C TYR A 138 4.46 44.66 -2.49
N LEU A 139 3.20 44.23 -2.51
CA LEU A 139 2.54 43.68 -3.68
C LEU A 139 1.68 44.78 -4.29
N ARG A 140 1.86 45.02 -5.59
CA ARG A 140 1.15 46.03 -6.34
C ARG A 140 0.60 45.44 -7.62
N HIS A 141 -0.53 45.95 -8.07
CA HIS A 141 -1.15 45.56 -9.33
C HIS A 141 -1.25 46.78 -10.24
N ASP A 142 -0.62 46.67 -11.39
CA ASP A 142 -0.61 47.69 -12.43
C ASP A 142 -1.35 47.16 -13.68
N GLY A 143 -2.66 46.98 -13.55
CA GLY A 143 -3.53 46.46 -14.59
C GLY A 143 -4.81 47.29 -14.75
N PRO A 144 -5.48 47.17 -15.91
CA PRO A 144 -6.72 47.87 -16.18
C PRO A 144 -7.93 47.34 -15.40
N GLU A 145 -7.74 46.23 -14.63
CA GLU A 145 -8.82 45.60 -13.88
C GLU A 145 -9.16 46.41 -12.63
N HIS A 146 -10.45 46.57 -12.36
CA HIS A 146 -10.92 47.23 -11.17
C HIS A 146 -10.70 46.33 -9.94
N VAL A 147 -9.91 46.77 -8.98
CA VAL A 147 -9.80 46.18 -7.63
C VAL A 147 -10.91 46.76 -6.79
N MET A 148 -11.96 45.99 -6.55
CA MET A 148 -13.05 46.32 -5.63
C MET A 148 -12.74 45.84 -4.23
#